data_b578e821a8d0a7b20d53508885aab5e4
#
_entry.id   b578e821a8d0a7b20d53508885aab5e4
#
_cell.length_a   1.000
_cell.length_b   1.000
_cell.length_c   1.000
_cell.angle_alpha   90.00
_cell.angle_beta   90.00
_cell.angle_gamma   90.00
#
_symmetry.space_group_name_H-M   'P 1'
#
loop_
_entity.id
_entity.type
_entity.pdbx_description
1 polymer ?
#
loop_
_entity_poly.entity_id
_entity_poly.type
_entity_poly.pdbx_seq_one_letter_code
_entity_poly.pdbx_strand_id
1 'polypeptide(L)'
;MIKDIQPVHIIGAGMAGSEAAWQCVSRGVPVILHEMRPERMTDAHETSGFAEMVCSNSFRSDDKTGNAVGVLHEEMRMSNSLIMGMGDMTKLPAGGALAVDRNAFSDAVTTISVSYTHLTLPTICSV
;
A
#
# COMPACT_ATOMS: atom_id res chain seq x y z
N MET A 1 -15.75 -23.42 12.97
CA MET A 1 -14.57 -23.71 12.13
C MET A 1 -14.83 -23.12 10.74
N ILE A 2 -14.09 -22.08 10.38
CA ILE A 2 -14.20 -21.50 9.02
C ILE A 2 -13.48 -22.45 8.10
N LYS A 3 -14.26 -23.32 7.46
CA LYS A 3 -13.74 -24.25 6.46
C LYS A 3 -13.57 -23.50 5.15
N ASP A 4 -12.35 -23.53 4.63
CA ASP A 4 -12.00 -23.24 3.24
C ASP A 4 -12.44 -21.86 2.72
N ILE A 5 -11.99 -20.79 3.41
CA ILE A 5 -12.02 -19.46 2.79
C ILE A 5 -11.07 -19.50 1.60
N GLN A 6 -11.62 -19.39 0.41
CA GLN A 6 -10.81 -19.25 -0.79
C GLN A 6 -10.02 -17.92 -0.73
N PRO A 7 -8.76 -17.92 -1.12
CA PRO A 7 -7.97 -16.70 -1.09
C PRO A 7 -8.53 -15.66 -2.07
N VAL A 8 -8.46 -14.41 -1.64
CA VAL A 8 -8.76 -13.26 -2.51
C VAL A 8 -7.53 -13.02 -3.39
N HIS A 9 -7.74 -12.99 -4.70
CA HIS A 9 -6.70 -12.63 -5.66
C HIS A 9 -6.70 -11.13 -5.89
N ILE A 10 -5.56 -10.49 -5.66
CA ILE A 10 -5.37 -9.05 -5.86
C ILE A 10 -4.31 -8.87 -6.94
N ILE A 11 -4.63 -8.12 -7.98
CA ILE A 11 -3.75 -7.88 -9.12
C ILE A 11 -3.14 -6.50 -9.00
N GLY A 12 -1.83 -6.47 -8.83
CA GLY A 12 -1.02 -5.26 -8.66
C GLY A 12 -0.74 -4.91 -7.21
N ALA A 13 0.54 -4.72 -6.88
CA ALA A 13 1.02 -4.31 -5.56
C ALA A 13 1.31 -2.80 -5.50
N GLY A 14 0.47 -2.00 -6.14
CA GLY A 14 0.43 -0.55 -5.96
C GLY A 14 -0.20 -0.17 -4.63
N MET A 15 -0.48 1.11 -4.42
CA MET A 15 -1.09 1.59 -3.17
C MET A 15 -2.43 0.89 -2.90
N ALA A 16 -3.28 0.81 -3.92
CA ALA A 16 -4.61 0.20 -3.77
C ALA A 16 -4.54 -1.30 -3.48
N GLY A 17 -3.72 -2.03 -4.22
CA GLY A 17 -3.56 -3.48 -4.03
C GLY A 17 -2.89 -3.83 -2.71
N SER A 18 -1.89 -3.07 -2.30
CA SER A 18 -1.23 -3.26 -1.00
C SER A 18 -2.18 -2.98 0.16
N GLU A 19 -3.00 -1.93 0.07
CA GLU A 19 -4.03 -1.62 1.08
C GLU A 19 -5.10 -2.71 1.14
N ALA A 20 -5.59 -3.17 -0.01
CA ALA A 20 -6.59 -4.23 -0.08
C ALA A 20 -6.07 -5.54 0.53
N ALA A 21 -4.83 -5.90 0.24
CA ALA A 21 -4.18 -7.08 0.82
C ALA A 21 -4.09 -6.96 2.36
N TRP A 22 -3.65 -5.81 2.86
CA TRP A 22 -3.58 -5.52 4.27
C TRP A 22 -4.94 -5.66 4.97
N GLN A 23 -5.98 -5.07 4.39
CA GLN A 23 -7.33 -5.10 4.97
C GLN A 23 -7.89 -6.53 5.02
N CYS A 24 -7.63 -7.34 4.00
CA CYS A 24 -8.03 -8.75 3.99
C CYS A 24 -7.26 -9.54 5.05
N VAL A 25 -5.95 -9.47 5.04
CA VAL A 25 -5.07 -10.23 5.95
C VAL A 25 -5.33 -9.86 7.40
N SER A 26 -5.51 -8.57 7.70
CA SER A 26 -5.81 -8.08 9.05
C SER A 26 -7.14 -8.63 9.60
N ARG A 27 -8.01 -9.13 8.74
CA ARG A 27 -9.29 -9.74 9.08
C ARG A 27 -9.30 -11.27 8.95
N GLY A 28 -8.13 -11.87 8.78
CA GLY A 28 -8.00 -13.32 8.65
C GLY A 28 -8.43 -13.89 7.31
N VAL A 29 -8.57 -13.05 6.28
CA VAL A 29 -8.88 -13.50 4.92
C VAL A 29 -7.57 -13.73 4.17
N PRO A 30 -7.32 -14.96 3.65
CA PRO A 30 -6.11 -15.24 2.91
C PRO A 30 -6.08 -14.47 1.58
N VAL A 31 -4.88 -14.08 1.15
CA VAL A 31 -4.67 -13.26 -0.05
C VAL A 31 -3.57 -13.87 -0.91
N ILE A 32 -3.78 -13.82 -2.22
CA ILE A 32 -2.73 -14.02 -3.22
C ILE A 32 -2.56 -12.69 -3.95
N LEU A 33 -1.43 -12.04 -3.71
CA LEU A 33 -1.08 -10.77 -4.34
C LEU A 33 -0.20 -11.05 -5.56
N HIS A 34 -0.64 -10.59 -6.72
CA HIS A 34 0.06 -10.73 -7.98
C HIS A 34 0.74 -9.42 -8.36
N GLU A 35 2.05 -9.45 -8.54
CA GLU A 35 2.82 -8.29 -8.98
C GLU A 35 3.68 -8.68 -10.18
N MET A 36 3.61 -7.89 -11.25
CA MET A 36 4.38 -8.17 -12.46
C MET A 36 5.83 -7.70 -12.41
N ARG A 37 6.15 -6.76 -11.52
CA ARG A 37 7.52 -6.28 -11.36
C ARG A 37 8.33 -7.22 -10.44
N PRO A 38 9.60 -7.43 -10.66
CA PRO A 38 10.45 -6.78 -11.68
C PRO A 38 10.41 -7.43 -13.07
N GLU A 39 9.66 -8.52 -13.27
CA GLU A 39 9.66 -9.26 -14.55
C GLU A 39 9.17 -8.38 -15.70
N ARG A 40 8.16 -7.55 -15.44
CA ARG A 40 7.66 -6.59 -16.39
C ARG A 40 7.50 -5.22 -15.73
N MET A 41 8.27 -4.26 -16.20
CA MET A 41 8.21 -2.88 -15.74
C MET A 41 7.24 -2.05 -16.59
N THR A 42 6.79 -0.93 -16.05
CA THR A 42 6.09 0.12 -16.79
C THR A 42 7.02 1.31 -16.99
N ASP A 43 6.66 2.22 -17.90
CA ASP A 43 7.46 3.44 -18.14
C ASP A 43 7.51 4.38 -16.92
N ALA A 44 6.53 4.27 -16.02
CA ALA A 44 6.43 5.11 -14.85
C ALA A 44 7.21 4.58 -13.63
N HIS A 45 7.42 3.27 -13.53
CA HIS A 45 8.06 2.64 -12.38
C HIS A 45 9.56 2.50 -12.57
N GLU A 46 10.30 2.74 -11.50
CA GLU A 46 11.78 2.64 -11.47
C GLU A 46 12.25 1.46 -10.62
N THR A 47 11.43 0.98 -9.68
CA THR A 47 11.78 -0.10 -8.76
C THR A 47 10.75 -1.23 -8.78
N SER A 48 11.06 -2.33 -8.12
CA SER A 48 10.12 -3.43 -7.86
C SER A 48 9.38 -3.29 -6.52
N GLY A 49 9.60 -2.21 -5.79
CA GLY A 49 8.96 -1.97 -4.50
C GLY A 49 7.45 -1.79 -4.61
N PHE A 50 6.73 -2.21 -3.58
CA PHE A 50 5.28 -2.04 -3.52
C PHE A 50 4.92 -0.59 -3.26
N ALA A 51 3.74 -0.19 -3.70
CA ALA A 51 3.22 1.17 -3.51
C ALA A 51 4.21 2.27 -3.93
N GLU A 52 4.98 2.04 -5.00
CA GLU A 52 5.92 3.04 -5.49
C GLU A 52 5.20 4.30 -5.94
N MET A 53 5.63 5.44 -5.42
CA MET A 53 5.12 6.75 -5.80
C MET A 53 5.84 7.24 -7.04
N VAL A 54 5.15 7.26 -8.18
CA VAL A 54 5.77 7.53 -9.49
C VAL A 54 5.73 8.99 -9.93
N CYS A 55 4.79 9.79 -9.42
CA CYS A 55 4.59 11.19 -9.86
C CYS A 55 5.01 12.21 -8.82
N SER A 56 4.77 11.96 -7.54
CA SER A 56 4.95 12.91 -6.45
C SER A 56 5.27 12.13 -5.17
N ASN A 57 5.88 12.82 -4.21
CA ASN A 57 6.07 12.27 -2.87
C ASN A 57 5.04 12.78 -1.85
N SER A 58 3.92 13.34 -2.32
CA SER A 58 2.92 13.98 -1.47
C SER A 58 1.55 13.34 -1.61
N PHE A 59 0.91 13.08 -0.48
CA PHE A 59 -0.51 12.73 -0.37
C PHE A 59 -1.40 13.97 -0.25
N ARG A 60 -0.88 15.16 -0.52
CA ARG A 60 -1.56 16.45 -0.44
C ARG A 60 -1.83 16.88 1.01
N SER A 61 -2.88 17.68 1.22
CA SER A 61 -3.21 18.23 2.54
C SER A 61 -3.55 17.14 3.54
N ASP A 62 -3.02 17.28 4.74
CA ASP A 62 -3.34 16.43 5.89
C ASP A 62 -4.19 17.18 6.95
N ASP A 63 -4.78 18.30 6.56
CA ASP A 63 -5.66 19.10 7.41
C ASP A 63 -7.06 18.49 7.47
N LYS A 64 -7.33 17.74 8.52
CA LYS A 64 -8.62 17.09 8.75
C LYS A 64 -9.76 18.03 9.13
N THR A 65 -9.45 19.30 9.41
CA THR A 65 -10.46 20.29 9.86
C THR A 65 -10.93 21.18 8.74
N GLY A 66 -10.11 21.42 7.73
CA GLY A 66 -10.40 22.40 6.69
C GLY A 66 -10.29 21.87 5.25
N ASN A 67 -9.95 20.58 5.06
CA ASN A 67 -9.70 20.03 3.75
C ASN A 67 -10.24 18.62 3.59
N ALA A 68 -10.97 18.37 2.49
CA ALA A 68 -11.58 17.06 2.23
C ALA A 68 -10.56 15.92 2.14
N VAL A 69 -9.38 16.18 1.58
CA VAL A 69 -8.30 15.18 1.51
C VAL A 69 -7.80 14.84 2.91
N GLY A 70 -7.63 15.82 3.78
CA GLY A 70 -7.25 15.60 5.18
C GLY A 70 -8.30 14.80 5.96
N VAL A 71 -9.58 15.05 5.70
CA VAL A 71 -10.69 14.24 6.28
C VAL A 71 -10.59 12.79 5.82
N LEU A 72 -10.36 12.56 4.52
CA LEU A 72 -10.18 11.22 3.97
C LEU A 72 -8.99 10.49 4.62
N HIS A 73 -7.87 11.17 4.79
CA HIS A 73 -6.70 10.60 5.47
C HIS A 73 -7.06 10.14 6.89
N GLU A 74 -7.81 10.96 7.62
CA GLU A 74 -8.21 10.62 8.99
C GLU A 74 -9.15 9.42 9.03
N GLU A 75 -10.12 9.35 8.12
CA GLU A 75 -11.01 8.19 7.98
C GLU A 75 -10.22 6.91 7.65
N MET A 76 -9.22 7.01 6.79
CA MET A 76 -8.32 5.89 6.48
C MET A 76 -7.51 5.46 7.71
N ARG A 77 -6.99 6.42 8.51
CA ARG A 77 -6.30 6.10 9.76
C ARG A 77 -7.22 5.38 10.76
N MET A 78 -8.46 5.83 10.88
CA MET A 78 -9.47 5.18 11.71
C MET A 78 -9.80 3.76 11.24
N SER A 79 -9.61 3.48 9.96
CA SER A 79 -9.77 2.15 9.36
C SER A 79 -8.49 1.30 9.42
N ASN A 80 -7.48 1.74 10.16
CA ASN A 80 -6.18 1.07 10.28
C ASN A 80 -5.47 0.87 8.92
N SER A 81 -5.45 1.91 8.10
CA SER A 81 -4.83 1.89 6.77
C SER A 81 -3.33 1.62 6.84
N LEU A 82 -2.86 0.68 6.03
CA LEU A 82 -1.44 0.44 5.83
C LEU A 82 -0.76 1.66 5.20
N ILE A 83 -1.37 2.19 4.14
CA ILE A 83 -0.80 3.32 3.39
C ILE A 83 -0.64 4.55 4.28
N MET A 84 -1.66 4.90 5.07
CA MET A 84 -1.54 6.03 6.00
C MET A 84 -0.55 5.75 7.13
N GLY A 85 -0.53 4.55 7.67
CA GLY A 85 0.44 4.16 8.70
C GLY A 85 1.89 4.28 8.23
N MET A 86 2.19 3.77 7.05
CA MET A 86 3.54 3.86 6.47
C MET A 86 3.86 5.29 6.01
N GLY A 87 2.85 6.03 5.55
CA GLY A 87 2.98 7.46 5.24
C GLY A 87 3.39 8.28 6.47
N ASP A 88 2.71 8.08 7.58
CA ASP A 88 3.03 8.75 8.85
C ASP A 88 4.44 8.40 9.37
N MET A 89 4.87 7.14 9.20
CA MET A 89 6.21 6.68 9.59
C MET A 89 7.34 7.28 8.75
N THR A 90 7.08 7.61 7.51
CA THR A 90 8.09 8.09 6.55
C THR A 90 7.92 9.57 6.18
N LYS A 91 7.12 10.27 6.96
CA LYS A 91 6.77 11.67 6.77
C LYS A 91 8.00 12.57 6.77
N LEU A 92 8.02 13.51 5.84
CA LEU A 92 8.97 14.60 5.76
C LEU A 92 8.29 15.93 6.14
N PRO A 93 9.05 16.91 6.65
CA PRO A 93 8.49 18.24 6.91
C PRO A 93 7.97 18.89 5.62
N ALA A 94 6.68 19.20 5.57
CA ALA A 94 6.01 19.80 4.40
C ALA A 94 4.83 20.70 4.80
N GLY A 95 4.92 21.37 5.93
CA GLY A 95 3.82 22.20 6.45
C GLY A 95 2.57 21.37 6.72
N GLY A 96 1.43 21.76 6.15
CA GLY A 96 0.15 21.07 6.31
C GLY A 96 -0.07 19.90 5.36
N ALA A 97 0.91 19.56 4.52
CA ALA A 97 0.83 18.42 3.61
C ALA A 97 1.45 17.16 4.22
N LEU A 98 0.95 16.01 3.81
CA LEU A 98 1.58 14.72 4.08
C LEU A 98 2.53 14.39 2.92
N ALA A 99 3.79 14.73 3.07
CA ALA A 99 4.86 14.34 2.16
C ALA A 99 5.72 13.27 2.82
N VAL A 100 6.26 12.36 2.03
CA VAL A 100 7.03 11.23 2.50
C VAL A 100 8.34 11.07 1.74
N ASP A 101 9.31 10.39 2.35
CA ASP A 101 10.43 9.82 1.62
C ASP A 101 9.91 8.65 0.78
N ARG A 102 9.96 8.80 -0.55
CA ARG A 102 9.35 7.82 -1.47
C ARG A 102 9.93 6.42 -1.34
N ASN A 103 11.24 6.33 -1.21
CA ASN A 103 11.92 5.05 -1.10
C ASN A 103 11.64 4.40 0.25
N ALA A 104 11.75 5.15 1.33
CA ALA A 104 11.43 4.66 2.67
C ALA A 104 9.96 4.21 2.78
N PHE A 105 9.04 4.94 2.17
CA PHE A 105 7.63 4.59 2.12
C PHE A 105 7.40 3.26 1.39
N SER A 106 7.93 3.12 0.18
CA SER A 106 7.81 1.89 -0.61
C SER A 106 8.46 0.71 0.11
N ASP A 107 9.63 0.89 0.70
CA ASP A 107 10.32 -0.16 1.47
C ASP A 107 9.50 -0.58 2.69
N ALA A 108 8.89 0.35 3.40
CA ALA A 108 8.05 0.06 4.55
C ALA A 108 6.81 -0.74 4.15
N VAL A 109 6.11 -0.34 3.09
CA VAL A 109 4.94 -1.07 2.57
C VAL A 109 5.34 -2.47 2.12
N THR A 110 6.45 -2.60 1.39
CA THR A 110 6.96 -3.89 0.91
C THR A 110 7.30 -4.80 2.08
N THR A 111 8.04 -4.31 3.06
CA THR A 111 8.46 -5.09 4.24
C THR A 111 7.25 -5.64 5.01
N ILE A 112 6.26 -4.80 5.27
CA ILE A 112 5.04 -5.23 5.94
C ILE A 112 4.30 -6.25 5.10
N SER A 113 4.12 -6.00 3.81
CA SER A 113 3.36 -6.89 2.91
C SER A 113 3.98 -8.29 2.82
N VAL A 114 5.30 -8.40 2.71
CA VAL A 114 5.98 -9.70 2.63
C VAL A 114 6.15 -10.39 3.99
N SER A 115 5.91 -9.70 5.10
CA SER A 115 6.01 -10.27 6.45
C SER A 115 4.82 -11.16 6.83
N TYR A 116 3.71 -11.09 6.09
CA TYR A 116 2.51 -11.87 6.37
C TYR A 116 2.63 -13.30 5.85
N THR A 117 2.43 -14.28 6.73
CA THR A 117 2.49 -15.71 6.40
C THR A 117 1.38 -16.17 5.45
N HIS A 118 0.31 -15.40 5.33
CA HIS A 118 -0.81 -15.71 4.41
C HIS A 118 -0.71 -14.95 3.08
N LEU A 119 0.30 -14.12 2.90
CA LEU A 119 0.52 -13.38 1.67
C LEU A 119 1.43 -14.19 0.74
N THR A 120 0.88 -14.63 -0.37
CA THR A 120 1.64 -15.33 -1.39
C THR A 120 1.91 -14.36 -2.55
N LEU A 121 3.15 -14.29 -2.96
CA LEU A 121 3.59 -13.44 -4.07
C LEU A 121 4.01 -14.32 -5.24
N PRO A 122 3.13 -14.71 -6.14
CA PRO A 122 3.56 -15.31 -7.39
C PRO A 122 4.27 -14.25 -8.23
N THR A 123 5.46 -14.59 -8.70
CA THR A 123 6.37 -13.68 -9.37
C THR A 123 5.94 -13.28 -10.77
N ILE A 124 4.92 -13.89 -11.33
CA ILE A 124 4.52 -13.64 -12.72
C ILE A 124 3.00 -13.56 -12.81
N CYS A 125 2.51 -12.38 -13.18
CA CYS A 125 1.22 -12.25 -13.83
C CYS A 125 1.49 -12.10 -15.33
N SER A 126 1.32 -13.18 -16.10
CA SER A 126 1.29 -13.06 -17.55
C SER A 126 -0.09 -12.58 -17.97
N VAL A 127 -0.14 -11.37 -18.44
CA VAL A 127 -1.30 -10.82 -19.12
C VAL A 127 -1.00 -10.79 -20.60
#